data_b488e83042339c7c35c342579134f11c
#
_entry.id   b488e83042339c7c35c342579134f11c
#
_cell.length_a   1.000
_cell.length_b   1.000
_cell.length_c   1.000
_cell.angle_alpha   90.00
_cell.angle_beta   90.00
_cell.angle_gamma   90.00
#
_symmetry.space_group_name_H-M   'P 1'
#
loop_
_entity.id
_entity.type
_entity.pdbx_description
1 polymer ?
#
loop_
_entity_poly.entity_id
_entity_poly.type
_entity_poly.pdbx_seq_one_letter_code
_entity_poly.pdbx_strand_id
1 'polypeptide(L)'
;NKKEALGYLAAVAKKYQLCEALLGLEKVEEGKPCFGYQVKKCQGACIGKVSLAVHNLKLQTALQLYKVPVWPYEGAIAIKDGQHMLVINKWCYVGIAHDHDELSDIAQSEDLDFDLDIYKIVKKAMAGSHKASVVKLFDSQSAAVSFDSTE
;
A
#
# COMPACT_ATOMS: atom_id res chain seq x y z
N ASN A 1 -0.97 1.38 11.53
CA ASN A 1 -2.01 1.98 12.38
C ASN A 1 -2.05 3.52 12.19
N LYS A 2 -3.05 4.21 12.79
CA LYS A 2 -3.24 5.66 12.62
C LYS A 2 -2.00 6.48 13.05
N LYS A 3 -1.33 6.10 14.12
CA LYS A 3 -0.14 6.79 14.63
C LYS A 3 1.03 6.71 13.64
N GLU A 4 1.24 5.58 13.03
CA GLU A 4 2.26 5.37 12.00
C GLU A 4 1.96 6.18 10.75
N ALA A 5 0.71 6.17 10.28
CA ALA A 5 0.28 6.98 9.13
C ALA A 5 0.53 8.48 9.34
N LEU A 6 0.21 8.99 10.53
CA LEU A 6 0.51 10.38 10.90
C LEU A 6 2.01 10.66 10.96
N GLY A 7 2.81 9.71 11.46
CA GLY A 7 4.28 9.80 11.47
C GLY A 7 4.85 9.89 10.05
N TYR A 8 4.36 9.06 9.12
CA TYR A 8 4.75 9.13 7.70
C TYR A 8 4.36 10.46 7.07
N LEU A 9 3.14 10.93 7.32
CA LEU A 9 2.66 12.22 6.78
C LEU A 9 3.52 13.38 7.30
N ALA A 10 3.90 13.38 8.58
CA ALA A 10 4.81 14.39 9.15
C ALA A 10 6.21 14.35 8.51
N ALA A 11 6.75 13.16 8.24
CA ALA A 11 8.02 13.00 7.54
C ALA A 11 7.95 13.53 6.10
N VAL A 12 6.86 13.24 5.39
CA VAL A 12 6.58 13.77 4.04
C VAL A 12 6.48 15.30 4.08
N ALA A 13 5.73 15.86 5.05
CA ALA A 13 5.59 17.30 5.20
C ALA A 13 6.94 18.00 5.36
N LYS A 14 7.82 17.46 6.20
CA LYS A 14 9.17 18.00 6.41
C LYS A 14 10.04 17.91 5.16
N LYS A 15 10.04 16.76 4.49
CA LYS A 15 10.85 16.51 3.29
C LYS A 15 10.48 17.43 2.13
N TYR A 16 9.19 17.69 1.92
CA TYR A 16 8.66 18.45 0.79
C TYR A 16 8.28 19.90 1.17
N GLN A 17 8.62 20.34 2.38
CA GLN A 17 8.30 21.68 2.91
C GLN A 17 6.81 22.02 2.81
N LEU A 18 5.95 21.03 3.12
CA LEU A 18 4.51 21.20 3.19
C LEU A 18 4.11 21.82 4.53
N CYS A 19 2.94 22.44 4.56
CA CYS A 19 2.40 23.05 5.75
C CYS A 19 1.75 22.02 6.67
N GLU A 20 2.32 21.73 7.83
CA GLU A 20 1.78 20.79 8.80
C GLU A 20 0.40 21.21 9.34
N ALA A 21 0.13 22.52 9.44
CA ALA A 21 -1.18 23.04 9.84
C ALA A 21 -2.27 22.69 8.81
N LEU A 22 -2.00 22.86 7.51
CA LEU A 22 -2.96 22.51 6.45
C LEU A 22 -3.16 20.98 6.31
N LEU A 23 -2.21 20.19 6.78
CA LEU A 23 -2.32 18.73 6.84
C LEU A 23 -3.03 18.23 8.10
N GLY A 24 -3.44 19.14 9.01
CA GLY A 24 -4.08 18.77 10.27
C GLY A 24 -3.12 18.17 11.31
N LEU A 25 -1.80 18.30 11.11
CA LEU A 25 -0.76 17.81 12.02
C LEU A 25 -0.42 18.82 13.12
N GLU A 26 -0.72 20.10 12.91
CA GLU A 26 -0.51 21.19 13.83
C GLU A 26 -1.78 22.04 13.95
N LYS A 27 -2.14 22.43 15.17
CA LYS A 27 -3.23 23.37 15.41
C LYS A 27 -2.67 24.79 15.43
N VAL A 28 -3.15 25.64 14.55
CA VAL A 28 -2.75 27.04 14.45
C VAL A 28 -4.00 27.91 14.41
N GLU A 29 -3.96 29.06 15.05
CA GLU A 29 -5.02 30.06 14.95
C GLU A 29 -5.10 30.64 13.53
N GLU A 30 -6.31 30.94 13.10
CA GLU A 30 -6.56 31.50 11.75
C GLU A 30 -5.68 32.74 11.50
N GLY A 31 -5.02 32.79 10.36
CA GLY A 31 -4.14 33.89 9.96
C GLY A 31 -2.77 33.91 10.61
N LYS A 32 -2.46 33.03 11.56
CA LYS A 32 -1.12 32.90 12.13
C LYS A 32 -0.24 31.92 11.38
N PRO A 33 1.07 32.17 11.30
CA PRO A 33 2.01 31.24 10.69
C PRO A 33 2.19 29.98 11.53
N CYS A 34 2.26 28.82 10.89
CA CYS A 34 2.60 27.57 11.54
C CYS A 34 4.06 27.56 12.04
N PHE A 35 4.38 26.67 12.97
CA PHE A 35 5.75 26.53 13.47
C PHE A 35 6.73 26.22 12.34
N GLY A 36 6.36 25.36 11.38
CA GLY A 36 7.19 25.07 10.23
C GLY A 36 7.57 26.31 9.41
N TYR A 37 6.68 27.31 9.31
CA TYR A 37 7.02 28.59 8.65
C TYR A 37 8.03 29.40 9.46
N GLN A 38 7.88 29.45 10.78
CA GLN A 38 8.79 30.19 11.66
C GLN A 38 10.23 29.64 11.58
N VAL A 39 10.39 28.32 11.44
CA VAL A 39 11.69 27.64 11.31
C VAL A 39 12.11 27.38 9.84
N LYS A 40 11.48 28.06 8.88
CA LYS A 40 11.78 28.00 7.42
C LYS A 40 11.62 26.60 6.80
N LYS A 41 10.76 25.75 7.38
CA LYS A 41 10.43 24.41 6.88
C LYS A 41 9.08 24.37 6.16
N CYS A 42 8.31 25.45 6.17
CA CYS A 42 7.07 25.61 5.42
C CYS A 42 7.19 26.84 4.54
N GLN A 43 6.66 26.80 3.34
CA GLN A 43 6.71 27.91 2.36
C GLN A 43 5.62 28.96 2.58
N GLY A 44 4.82 28.87 3.64
CA GLY A 44 3.83 29.86 4.01
C GLY A 44 2.47 29.68 3.36
N ALA A 45 2.08 28.47 2.98
CA ALA A 45 0.74 28.20 2.49
C ALA A 45 -0.36 28.50 3.54
N CYS A 46 -0.05 28.36 4.84
CA CYS A 46 -0.94 28.73 5.95
C CYS A 46 -1.26 30.23 6.06
N ILE A 47 -0.40 31.08 5.52
CA ILE A 47 -0.54 32.56 5.53
C ILE A 47 -0.68 33.14 4.11
N GLY A 48 -1.01 32.33 3.14
CA GLY A 48 -1.30 32.77 1.77
C GLY A 48 -0.08 33.18 0.92
N LYS A 49 1.17 32.98 1.39
CA LYS A 49 2.38 33.23 0.59
C LYS A 49 2.52 32.26 -0.58
N VAL A 50 2.06 31.04 -0.41
CA VAL A 50 1.93 30.02 -1.46
C VAL A 50 0.46 29.67 -1.59
N SER A 51 -0.07 29.58 -2.80
CA SER A 51 -1.46 29.21 -3.01
C SER A 51 -1.74 27.77 -2.56
N LEU A 52 -2.97 27.52 -2.10
CA LEU A 52 -3.41 26.16 -1.74
C LEU A 52 -3.27 25.19 -2.91
N ALA A 53 -3.49 25.63 -4.13
CA ALA A 53 -3.34 24.79 -5.32
C ALA A 53 -1.91 24.28 -5.48
N VAL A 54 -0.92 25.16 -5.33
CA VAL A 54 0.51 24.79 -5.38
C VAL A 54 0.88 23.86 -4.23
N HIS A 55 0.41 24.14 -3.00
CA HIS A 55 0.63 23.25 -1.85
C HIS A 55 0.03 21.87 -2.09
N ASN A 56 -1.21 21.79 -2.58
CA ASN A 56 -1.89 20.52 -2.85
C ASN A 56 -1.23 19.73 -3.98
N LEU A 57 -0.75 20.40 -5.02
CA LEU A 57 0.02 19.74 -6.09
C LEU A 57 1.31 19.11 -5.55
N LYS A 58 2.04 19.83 -4.69
CA LYS A 58 3.23 19.27 -4.02
C LYS A 58 2.90 18.09 -3.13
N LEU A 59 1.79 18.16 -2.37
CA LEU A 59 1.31 17.06 -1.56
C LEU A 59 0.98 15.84 -2.41
N GLN A 60 0.21 16.03 -3.49
CA GLN A 60 -0.11 14.93 -4.42
C GLN A 60 1.15 14.30 -5.00
N THR A 61 2.11 15.10 -5.44
CA THR A 61 3.39 14.60 -5.98
C THR A 61 4.16 13.81 -4.92
N ALA A 62 4.23 14.31 -3.69
CA ALA A 62 4.90 13.63 -2.59
C ALA A 62 4.24 12.30 -2.24
N LEU A 63 2.91 12.23 -2.24
CA LEU A 63 2.14 11.04 -1.93
C LEU A 63 2.13 9.99 -3.06
N GLN A 64 2.49 10.35 -4.30
CA GLN A 64 2.62 9.38 -5.41
C GLN A 64 3.57 8.22 -5.06
N LEU A 65 4.63 8.50 -4.29
CA LEU A 65 5.61 7.49 -3.88
C LEU A 65 5.04 6.44 -2.92
N TYR A 66 3.94 6.78 -2.24
CA TYR A 66 3.27 5.93 -1.26
C TYR A 66 1.97 5.31 -1.80
N LYS A 67 1.64 5.59 -3.05
CA LYS A 67 0.43 5.08 -3.66
C LYS A 67 0.58 3.59 -3.95
N VAL A 68 -0.27 2.79 -3.30
CA VAL A 68 -0.42 1.37 -3.63
C VAL A 68 -1.23 1.27 -4.93
N PRO A 69 -0.72 0.61 -5.98
CA PRO A 69 -1.47 0.42 -7.21
C PRO A 69 -2.72 -0.43 -6.97
N VAL A 70 -3.72 -0.25 -7.81
CA VAL A 70 -4.92 -1.08 -7.77
C VAL A 70 -4.52 -2.56 -7.94
N TRP A 71 -5.15 -3.43 -7.20
CA TRP A 71 -4.97 -4.87 -7.33
C TRP A 71 -5.37 -5.31 -8.75
N PRO A 72 -4.47 -5.98 -9.51
CA PRO A 72 -4.69 -6.23 -10.94
C PRO A 72 -5.53 -7.48 -11.24
N TYR A 73 -6.05 -8.16 -10.22
CA TYR A 73 -6.83 -9.39 -10.36
C TYR A 73 -8.24 -9.21 -9.79
N GLU A 74 -9.21 -10.00 -10.27
CA GLU A 74 -10.59 -9.95 -9.78
C GLU A 74 -10.73 -10.49 -8.35
N GLY A 75 -9.84 -11.41 -7.94
CA GLY A 75 -9.87 -12.03 -6.62
C GLY A 75 -8.48 -12.36 -6.10
N ALA A 76 -8.39 -13.34 -5.22
CA ALA A 76 -7.13 -13.85 -4.71
C ALA A 76 -6.33 -14.56 -5.81
N ILE A 77 -5.01 -14.55 -5.65
CA ILE A 77 -4.07 -15.36 -6.45
C ILE A 77 -3.30 -16.29 -5.52
N ALA A 78 -2.74 -17.34 -6.09
CA ALA A 78 -1.75 -18.18 -5.40
C ALA A 78 -0.39 -18.04 -6.08
N ILE A 79 0.66 -17.99 -5.28
CA ILE A 79 2.05 -18.05 -5.74
C ILE A 79 2.59 -19.40 -5.31
N LYS A 80 3.00 -20.23 -6.29
CA LYS A 80 3.57 -21.55 -6.00
C LYS A 80 4.98 -21.38 -5.45
N ASP A 81 5.24 -21.99 -4.29
CA ASP A 81 6.54 -22.06 -3.63
C ASP A 81 6.81 -23.49 -3.16
N GLY A 82 7.51 -24.25 -3.99
CA GLY A 82 7.68 -25.68 -3.80
C GLY A 82 6.34 -26.44 -3.79
N GLN A 83 6.02 -27.09 -2.68
CA GLN A 83 4.76 -27.83 -2.49
C GLN A 83 3.64 -26.95 -1.87
N HIS A 84 3.93 -25.69 -1.57
CA HIS A 84 2.98 -24.79 -0.91
C HIS A 84 2.45 -23.73 -1.87
N MET A 85 1.27 -23.20 -1.56
CA MET A 85 0.64 -22.10 -2.26
C MET A 85 0.49 -20.92 -1.31
N LEU A 86 1.21 -19.83 -1.58
CA LEU A 86 1.05 -18.57 -0.85
C LEU A 86 -0.15 -17.82 -1.43
N VAL A 87 -1.19 -17.62 -0.62
CA VAL A 87 -2.41 -16.92 -1.06
C VAL A 87 -2.30 -15.43 -0.77
N ILE A 88 -2.49 -14.63 -1.80
CA ILE A 88 -2.43 -13.17 -1.78
C ILE A 88 -3.74 -12.60 -2.31
N ASN A 89 -4.32 -11.63 -1.61
CA ASN A 89 -5.49 -10.90 -2.07
C ASN A 89 -5.37 -9.42 -1.76
N LYS A 90 -5.66 -8.55 -2.71
CA LYS A 90 -5.60 -7.09 -2.56
C LYS A 90 -4.29 -6.59 -1.93
N TRP A 91 -3.17 -7.17 -2.35
CA TRP A 91 -1.83 -6.94 -1.83
C TRP A 91 -1.58 -7.43 -0.39
N CYS A 92 -2.54 -8.09 0.25
CA CYS A 92 -2.41 -8.69 1.57
C CYS A 92 -2.04 -10.16 1.46
N TYR A 93 -1.15 -10.62 2.32
CA TYR A 93 -0.92 -12.04 2.53
C TYR A 93 -2.09 -12.62 3.33
N VAL A 94 -2.71 -13.68 2.82
CA VAL A 94 -3.90 -14.28 3.44
C VAL A 94 -3.55 -15.57 4.17
N GLY A 95 -2.66 -16.39 3.58
CA GLY A 95 -2.26 -17.65 4.20
C GLY A 95 -1.44 -18.53 3.27
N ILE A 96 -1.11 -19.73 3.78
CA ILE A 96 -0.44 -20.80 3.03
C ILE A 96 -1.41 -21.95 2.90
N ALA A 97 -1.60 -22.46 1.67
CA ALA A 97 -2.37 -23.65 1.39
C ALA A 97 -1.42 -24.82 1.05
N HIS A 98 -1.72 -26.00 1.59
CA HIS A 98 -0.98 -27.23 1.34
C HIS A 98 -1.75 -28.17 0.40
N ASP A 99 -3.04 -27.93 0.24
CA ASP A 99 -3.94 -28.68 -0.65
C ASP A 99 -5.03 -27.78 -1.25
N HIS A 100 -5.89 -28.38 -2.06
CA HIS A 100 -6.97 -27.67 -2.76
C HIS A 100 -8.09 -27.18 -1.84
N ASP A 101 -8.38 -27.90 -0.78
CA ASP A 101 -9.47 -27.55 0.13
C ASP A 101 -9.05 -26.34 0.97
N GLU A 102 -7.84 -26.36 1.54
CA GLU A 102 -7.26 -25.19 2.22
C GLU A 102 -7.14 -23.98 1.29
N LEU A 103 -6.76 -24.20 0.02
CA LEU A 103 -6.63 -23.11 -0.94
C LEU A 103 -7.97 -22.41 -1.19
N SER A 104 -9.05 -23.17 -1.30
CA SER A 104 -10.39 -22.63 -1.52
C SER A 104 -10.88 -21.82 -0.30
N ASP A 105 -10.68 -22.34 0.89
CA ASP A 105 -11.09 -21.70 2.15
C ASP A 105 -10.31 -20.39 2.38
N ILE A 106 -8.99 -20.44 2.24
CA ILE A 106 -8.12 -19.27 2.43
C ILE A 106 -8.41 -18.20 1.37
N ALA A 107 -8.65 -18.58 0.11
CA ALA A 107 -8.92 -17.64 -0.97
C ALA A 107 -10.23 -16.85 -0.79
N GLN A 108 -11.19 -17.37 -0.04
CA GLN A 108 -12.46 -16.72 0.27
C GLN A 108 -12.41 -15.86 1.53
N SER A 109 -11.29 -15.82 2.24
CA SER A 109 -11.15 -15.01 3.45
C SER A 109 -11.29 -13.53 3.14
N GLU A 110 -12.18 -12.87 3.90
CA GLU A 110 -12.36 -11.42 3.89
C GLU A 110 -11.52 -10.69 4.94
N ASP A 111 -10.84 -11.42 5.81
CA ASP A 111 -9.94 -10.87 6.83
C ASP A 111 -8.60 -10.54 6.18
N LEU A 112 -8.48 -9.31 5.70
CA LEU A 112 -7.32 -8.80 4.98
C LEU A 112 -6.60 -7.76 5.84
N ASP A 113 -5.42 -8.11 6.34
CA ASP A 113 -4.53 -7.18 7.05
C ASP A 113 -3.40 -6.72 6.12
N PHE A 114 -3.38 -5.40 5.87
CA PHE A 114 -2.37 -4.80 4.98
C PHE A 114 -1.10 -4.48 5.76
N ASP A 115 -0.02 -5.13 5.36
CA ASP A 115 1.34 -4.85 5.83
C ASP A 115 2.21 -4.29 4.70
N LEU A 116 2.90 -3.17 4.96
CA LEU A 116 3.70 -2.48 3.96
C LEU A 116 4.93 -3.29 3.50
N ASP A 117 5.55 -4.05 4.37
CA ASP A 117 6.75 -4.82 4.03
C ASP A 117 6.36 -6.09 3.28
N ILE A 118 5.27 -6.73 3.65
CA ILE A 118 4.65 -7.81 2.86
C ILE A 118 4.28 -7.31 1.47
N TYR A 119 3.62 -6.14 1.36
CA TYR A 119 3.31 -5.54 0.06
C TYR A 119 4.55 -5.37 -0.83
N LYS A 120 5.66 -4.87 -0.29
CA LYS A 120 6.91 -4.70 -1.04
C LYS A 120 7.48 -6.02 -1.54
N ILE A 121 7.43 -7.07 -0.70
CA ILE A 121 7.87 -8.43 -1.04
C ILE A 121 6.99 -8.99 -2.16
N VAL A 122 5.68 -8.95 -2.00
CA VAL A 122 4.69 -9.43 -3.00
C VAL A 122 4.87 -8.70 -4.33
N LYS A 123 4.96 -7.37 -4.29
CA LYS A 123 5.17 -6.56 -5.50
C LYS A 123 6.46 -6.95 -6.24
N LYS A 124 7.55 -7.18 -5.51
CA LYS A 124 8.82 -7.63 -6.07
C LYS A 124 8.72 -9.04 -6.65
N ALA A 125 8.08 -9.96 -5.95
CA ALA A 125 7.86 -11.33 -6.42
C ALA A 125 7.03 -11.35 -7.72
N MET A 126 5.96 -10.57 -7.79
CA MET A 126 5.10 -10.49 -8.97
C MET A 126 5.77 -9.80 -10.18
N ALA A 127 6.73 -8.92 -9.95
CA ALA A 127 7.47 -8.23 -11.02
C ALA A 127 8.67 -9.05 -11.55
N GLY A 128 9.18 -10.01 -10.78
CA GLY A 128 10.37 -10.80 -11.07
C GLY A 128 10.10 -12.13 -11.77
N SER A 129 11.08 -13.05 -11.68
CA SER A 129 11.04 -14.41 -12.24
C SER A 129 9.89 -15.28 -11.69
N HIS A 130 9.34 -14.94 -10.54
CA HIS A 130 8.20 -15.62 -9.93
C HIS A 130 6.86 -15.32 -10.60
N LYS A 131 6.80 -14.43 -11.59
CA LYS A 131 5.59 -14.15 -12.36
C LYS A 131 5.02 -15.41 -13.04
N ALA A 132 5.87 -16.36 -13.40
CA ALA A 132 5.49 -17.65 -13.97
C ALA A 132 4.81 -18.59 -12.95
N SER A 133 4.95 -18.34 -11.65
CA SER A 133 4.39 -19.15 -10.56
C SER A 133 3.06 -18.60 -10.03
N VAL A 134 2.52 -17.52 -10.61
CA VAL A 134 1.26 -16.91 -10.18
C VAL A 134 0.08 -17.65 -10.82
N VAL A 135 -0.80 -18.19 -10.00
CA VAL A 135 -2.04 -18.87 -10.39
C VAL A 135 -3.22 -18.00 -9.98
N LYS A 136 -4.09 -17.67 -10.95
CA LYS A 136 -5.33 -16.95 -10.68
C LYS A 136 -6.39 -17.94 -10.16
N LEU A 137 -6.97 -17.67 -9.00
CA LEU A 137 -7.91 -18.61 -8.35
C LEU A 137 -9.37 -18.41 -8.78
N PHE A 138 -9.70 -17.30 -9.44
CA PHE A 138 -11.06 -16.91 -9.83
C PHE A 138 -11.24 -16.70 -11.33
N ASP A 139 -10.35 -17.21 -12.19
CA ASP A 139 -10.60 -17.23 -13.63
C ASP A 139 -11.62 -18.33 -13.93
N SER A 140 -12.77 -17.94 -14.49
CA SER A 140 -13.90 -18.83 -14.86
C SER A 140 -13.55 -19.90 -15.91
N GLN A 141 -12.29 -20.06 -16.29
CA GLN A 141 -11.79 -21.04 -17.26
C GLN A 141 -10.57 -21.86 -16.79
N SER A 142 -10.08 -21.70 -15.57
CA SER A 142 -8.90 -22.44 -15.09
C SER A 142 -9.20 -23.25 -13.82
N ALA A 143 -9.96 -24.32 -13.99
CA ALA A 143 -10.10 -25.36 -12.98
C ALA A 143 -9.03 -26.44 -13.18
N ALA A 144 -7.77 -26.20 -12.86
CA ALA A 144 -6.77 -27.24 -12.58
C ALA A 144 -5.49 -26.61 -12.03
N VAL A 145 -5.49 -26.30 -10.74
CA VAL A 145 -4.23 -26.15 -10.01
C VAL A 145 -3.76 -27.56 -9.69
N SER A 146 -2.75 -28.09 -10.38
CA SER A 146 -2.17 -29.39 -10.06
C SER A 146 -1.18 -29.22 -8.92
N PHE A 147 -1.48 -29.81 -7.76
CA PHE A 147 -0.46 -30.15 -6.78
C PHE A 147 0.29 -31.37 -7.35
N ASP A 148 1.58 -31.24 -7.66
CA ASP A 148 2.40 -32.37 -8.05
C ASP A 148 2.51 -33.33 -6.86
N SER A 149 1.84 -34.46 -6.98
CA SER A 149 2.08 -35.61 -6.13
C SER A 149 3.34 -36.29 -6.63
N THR A 150 4.49 -35.90 -6.10
CA THR A 150 5.72 -36.70 -6.28
C THR A 150 5.84 -37.61 -5.07
N GLU A 151 5.67 -38.93 -5.35
CA GLU A 151 6.07 -40.02 -4.45
C GLU A 151 7.58 -39.94 -4.10
#